data_5cfed47d9277a659f8cb9214bd951467
#
_entry.id   5cfed47d9277a659f8cb9214bd951467
#
_cell.length_a   1.000
_cell.length_b   1.000
_cell.length_c   1.000
_cell.angle_alpha   90.00
_cell.angle_beta   90.00
_cell.angle_gamma   90.00
#
_symmetry.space_group_name_H-M   'P 1'
#
loop_
_entity.id
_entity.type
_entity.pdbx_description
1 polymer ?
#
loop_
_entity_poly.entity_id
_entity_poly.type
_entity_poly.pdbx_seq_one_letter_code
_entity_poly.pdbx_strand_id
1 'polypeptide(L)'
;EKCDPSDIIEGLKNWLNKNNCSLTRIITNADCRLIENNPFAEEWYNACIHFSDYVLVNNVGVNDTKWLNNWTKNQKQKFHPTRFETVKKNCVRNPADVLDSTTYRNTQFFDYNDNEFLSDDFEEDKYIKRLQNGDRELKIKRILKK
;
A
#
# COMPACT_ATOMS: atom_id res chain seq x y z
N GLU A 1 -17.85 1.09 -0.38
CA GLU A 1 -17.06 1.96 -1.25
C GLU A 1 -15.67 2.11 -0.63
N LYS A 2 -14.60 1.83 -1.40
CA LYS A 2 -13.23 2.05 -0.94
C LYS A 2 -12.74 3.40 -1.46
N CYS A 3 -12.29 4.25 -0.56
CA CYS A 3 -11.71 5.56 -0.87
C CYS A 3 -10.39 5.43 -1.63
N ASP A 4 -9.92 6.51 -2.23
CA ASP A 4 -8.55 6.58 -2.77
C ASP A 4 -7.55 6.36 -1.62
N PRO A 5 -6.63 5.39 -1.73
CA PRO A 5 -5.63 5.14 -0.69
C PRO A 5 -4.76 6.37 -0.39
N SER A 6 -4.47 7.17 -1.40
CA SER A 6 -3.63 8.38 -1.27
C SER A 6 -4.26 9.43 -0.35
N ASP A 7 -5.60 9.59 -0.41
CA ASP A 7 -6.32 10.52 0.48
C ASP A 7 -6.23 10.06 1.94
N ILE A 8 -6.30 8.73 2.16
CA ILE A 8 -6.18 8.14 3.50
C ILE A 8 -4.76 8.37 4.04
N ILE A 9 -3.75 8.19 3.21
CA ILE A 9 -2.33 8.33 3.58
C ILE A 9 -1.99 9.79 3.89
N GLU A 10 -2.44 10.75 3.09
CA GLU A 10 -2.27 12.19 3.38
C GLU A 10 -2.98 12.57 4.70
N GLY A 11 -4.22 12.12 4.87
CA GLY A 11 -4.96 12.35 6.11
C GLY A 11 -4.27 11.74 7.32
N LEU A 12 -3.68 10.54 7.19
CA LEU A 12 -2.91 9.89 8.24
C LEU A 12 -1.66 10.69 8.60
N LYS A 13 -0.87 11.15 7.63
CA LYS A 13 0.33 11.98 7.90
C LYS A 13 -0.05 13.25 8.66
N ASN A 14 -1.08 13.94 8.22
CA ASN A 14 -1.58 15.14 8.88
C ASN A 14 -2.03 14.86 10.32
N TRP A 15 -2.68 13.73 10.56
CA TRP A 15 -3.12 13.33 11.90
C TRP A 15 -1.94 12.98 12.80
N LEU A 16 -0.94 12.25 12.29
CA LEU A 16 0.28 11.90 13.03
C LEU A 16 1.02 13.16 13.49
N ASN A 17 1.22 14.12 12.57
CA ASN A 17 1.89 15.38 12.87
C ASN A 17 1.15 16.18 13.97
N LYS A 18 -0.19 16.29 13.85
CA LYS A 18 -1.02 17.01 14.85
C LYS A 18 -1.01 16.38 16.23
N ASN A 19 -0.85 15.05 16.31
CA ASN A 19 -0.90 14.31 17.58
C ASN A 19 0.48 13.92 18.10
N ASN A 20 1.55 14.37 17.45
CA ASN A 20 2.94 14.03 17.80
C ASN A 20 3.15 12.49 17.90
N CYS A 21 2.57 11.75 16.94
CA CYS A 21 2.69 10.32 16.83
C CYS A 21 3.63 9.93 15.70
N SER A 22 4.38 8.85 15.87
CA SER A 22 5.22 8.25 14.83
C SER A 22 4.54 7.04 14.19
N LEU A 23 4.73 6.88 12.87
CA LEU A 23 4.23 5.72 12.14
C LEU A 23 5.24 4.57 12.25
N THR A 24 4.83 3.48 12.86
CA THR A 24 5.68 2.29 12.98
C THR A 24 5.56 1.41 11.73
N ARG A 25 4.32 1.09 11.29
CA ARG A 25 4.11 0.14 10.19
C ARG A 25 2.76 0.35 9.51
N ILE A 26 2.74 0.15 8.19
CA ILE A 26 1.51 0.04 7.40
C ILE A 26 1.39 -1.39 6.89
N ILE A 27 0.24 -2.02 7.15
CA ILE A 27 -0.06 -3.39 6.71
C ILE A 27 -1.26 -3.34 5.78
N THR A 28 -1.09 -3.81 4.54
CA THR A 28 -2.20 -4.00 3.60
C THR A 28 -2.69 -5.43 3.66
N ASN A 29 -4.00 -5.59 3.82
CA ASN A 29 -4.68 -6.88 3.69
C ASN A 29 -5.24 -7.01 2.26
N ALA A 30 -4.59 -7.83 1.43
CA ALA A 30 -4.95 -8.04 0.02
C ALA A 30 -5.88 -9.25 -0.13
N ASP A 31 -7.08 -9.01 -0.67
CA ASP A 31 -8.06 -10.05 -0.99
C ASP A 31 -7.81 -10.58 -2.41
N CYS A 32 -7.28 -11.82 -2.52
CA CYS A 32 -6.94 -12.44 -3.81
C CYS A 32 -8.15 -12.58 -4.73
N ARG A 33 -9.31 -12.96 -4.21
CA ARG A 33 -10.51 -13.15 -5.02
C ARG A 33 -10.99 -11.83 -5.61
N LEU A 34 -10.90 -10.76 -4.83
CA LEU A 34 -11.29 -9.45 -5.32
C LEU A 34 -10.35 -8.97 -6.43
N ILE A 35 -9.04 -9.21 -6.28
CA ILE A 35 -8.03 -8.79 -7.27
C ILE A 35 -8.19 -9.60 -8.56
N GLU A 36 -8.33 -10.94 -8.46
CA GLU A 36 -8.48 -11.83 -9.61
C GLU A 36 -9.71 -11.49 -10.45
N ASN A 37 -10.83 -11.17 -9.80
CA ASN A 37 -12.11 -10.95 -10.46
C ASN A 37 -12.38 -9.48 -10.84
N ASN A 38 -11.47 -8.54 -10.49
CA ASN A 38 -11.70 -7.13 -10.74
C ASN A 38 -10.39 -6.41 -11.11
N PRO A 39 -10.17 -6.06 -12.38
CA PRO A 39 -8.97 -5.34 -12.81
C PRO A 39 -8.73 -4.00 -12.11
N PHE A 40 -9.82 -3.29 -11.73
CA PHE A 40 -9.70 -2.03 -10.99
C PHE A 40 -9.23 -2.25 -9.54
N ALA A 41 -9.48 -3.45 -8.98
CA ALA A 41 -8.98 -3.79 -7.66
C ALA A 41 -7.45 -3.89 -7.65
N GLU A 42 -6.84 -4.40 -8.71
CA GLU A 42 -5.38 -4.48 -8.79
C GLU A 42 -4.73 -3.10 -8.73
N GLU A 43 -5.24 -2.13 -9.50
CA GLU A 43 -4.74 -0.74 -9.46
C GLU A 43 -4.85 -0.12 -8.07
N TRP A 44 -6.00 -0.30 -7.41
CA TRP A 44 -6.23 0.16 -6.05
C TRP A 44 -5.27 -0.49 -5.04
N TYR A 45 -5.07 -1.82 -5.14
CA TYR A 45 -4.14 -2.54 -4.28
C TYR A 45 -2.69 -2.17 -4.56
N ASN A 46 -2.31 -1.87 -5.80
CA ASN A 46 -0.98 -1.39 -6.14
C ASN A 46 -0.63 -0.10 -5.38
N ALA A 47 -1.58 0.82 -5.24
CA ALA A 47 -1.39 2.01 -4.43
C ALA A 47 -1.27 1.67 -2.93
N CYS A 48 -2.15 0.80 -2.41
CA CYS A 48 -2.04 0.35 -1.02
C CYS A 48 -0.69 -0.32 -0.72
N ILE A 49 -0.20 -1.18 -1.63
CA ILE A 49 1.07 -1.90 -1.49
C ILE A 49 2.25 -0.92 -1.51
N HIS A 50 2.20 0.10 -2.37
CA HIS A 50 3.24 1.13 -2.45
C HIS A 50 3.48 1.83 -1.09
N PHE A 51 2.41 2.10 -0.35
CA PHE A 51 2.49 2.72 0.97
C PHE A 51 2.75 1.72 2.11
N SER A 52 2.76 0.42 1.84
CA SER A 52 2.82 -0.61 2.87
C SER A 52 4.22 -1.17 3.10
N ASP A 53 4.51 -1.47 4.35
CA ASP A 53 5.68 -2.25 4.76
C ASP A 53 5.45 -3.75 4.57
N TYR A 54 4.19 -4.19 4.75
CA TYR A 54 3.82 -5.60 4.74
C TYR A 54 2.46 -5.82 4.05
N VAL A 55 2.37 -6.90 3.27
CA VAL A 55 1.13 -7.30 2.60
C VAL A 55 0.72 -8.69 3.06
N LEU A 56 -0.43 -8.77 3.68
CA LEU A 56 -1.09 -10.01 4.05
C LEU A 56 -2.05 -10.43 2.94
N VAL A 57 -1.75 -11.56 2.30
CA VAL A 57 -2.50 -12.06 1.17
C VAL A 57 -3.55 -13.07 1.64
N ASN A 58 -4.82 -12.70 1.56
CA ASN A 58 -5.96 -13.44 2.08
C ASN A 58 -6.84 -14.03 0.98
N ASN A 59 -7.79 -14.87 1.38
CA ASN A 59 -8.83 -15.47 0.53
C ASN A 59 -8.28 -16.24 -0.68
N VAL A 60 -7.16 -16.95 -0.45
CA VAL A 60 -6.55 -17.82 -1.47
C VAL A 60 -7.42 -19.05 -1.66
N GLY A 61 -8.03 -19.19 -2.83
CA GLY A 61 -8.76 -20.40 -3.21
C GLY A 61 -7.82 -21.58 -3.43
N VAL A 62 -8.36 -22.81 -3.33
CA VAL A 62 -7.56 -24.03 -3.52
C VAL A 62 -7.01 -24.13 -4.95
N ASN A 63 -7.74 -23.58 -5.92
CA ASN A 63 -7.41 -23.65 -7.35
C ASN A 63 -6.53 -22.49 -7.86
N ASP A 64 -6.33 -21.44 -7.07
CA ASP A 64 -5.74 -20.19 -7.52
C ASP A 64 -4.21 -20.11 -7.28
N THR A 65 -3.58 -21.22 -6.92
CA THR A 65 -2.17 -21.25 -6.48
C THR A 65 -1.22 -20.75 -7.57
N LYS A 66 -1.47 -21.05 -8.85
CA LYS A 66 -0.61 -20.63 -9.96
C LYS A 66 -0.73 -19.12 -10.20
N TRP A 67 -1.95 -18.61 -10.27
CA TRP A 67 -2.21 -17.17 -10.39
C TRP A 67 -1.60 -16.41 -9.22
N LEU A 68 -1.86 -16.85 -7.99
CA LEU A 68 -1.33 -16.23 -6.78
C LEU A 68 0.20 -16.17 -6.76
N ASN A 69 0.87 -17.27 -7.12
CA ASN A 69 2.33 -17.30 -7.15
C ASN A 69 2.89 -16.31 -8.17
N ASN A 70 2.28 -16.23 -9.35
CA ASN A 70 2.67 -15.28 -10.39
C ASN A 70 2.42 -13.84 -9.95
N TRP A 71 1.22 -13.55 -9.44
CA TRP A 71 0.86 -12.23 -8.94
C TRP A 71 1.81 -11.80 -7.81
N THR A 72 2.00 -12.64 -6.79
CA THR A 72 2.90 -12.34 -5.66
C THR A 72 4.34 -12.12 -6.12
N LYS A 73 4.84 -12.91 -7.08
CA LYS A 73 6.18 -12.73 -7.65
C LYS A 73 6.31 -11.38 -8.35
N ASN A 74 5.32 -11.00 -9.16
CA ASN A 74 5.30 -9.73 -9.87
C ASN A 74 5.24 -8.55 -8.89
N GLN A 75 4.39 -8.64 -7.86
CA GLN A 75 4.27 -7.60 -6.85
C GLN A 75 5.54 -7.44 -6.02
N LYS A 76 6.20 -8.54 -5.63
CA LYS A 76 7.50 -8.50 -4.94
C LYS A 76 8.59 -7.82 -5.76
N GLN A 77 8.61 -8.03 -7.07
CA GLN A 77 9.56 -7.36 -7.96
C GLN A 77 9.24 -5.86 -8.11
N LYS A 78 7.96 -5.53 -8.27
CA LYS A 78 7.48 -4.16 -8.49
C LYS A 78 7.59 -3.28 -7.25
N PHE A 79 7.39 -3.85 -6.07
CA PHE A 79 7.30 -3.13 -4.80
C PHE A 79 8.36 -3.59 -3.79
N HIS A 80 9.56 -3.97 -4.26
CA HIS A 80 10.68 -4.18 -3.35
C HIS A 80 11.02 -2.85 -2.63
N PRO A 81 11.20 -2.81 -1.29
CA PRO A 81 11.41 -3.95 -0.38
C PRO A 81 10.16 -4.45 0.37
N THR A 82 8.94 -4.03 0.03
CA THR A 82 7.70 -4.45 0.71
C THR A 82 7.63 -5.98 0.86
N ARG A 83 7.26 -6.45 2.04
CA ARG A 83 7.17 -7.88 2.35
C ARG A 83 5.77 -8.43 2.10
N PHE A 84 5.69 -9.71 1.71
CA PHE A 84 4.43 -10.39 1.39
C PHE A 84 4.35 -11.73 2.10
N GLU A 85 3.22 -11.99 2.76
CA GLU A 85 2.91 -13.28 3.38
C GLU A 85 1.48 -13.72 3.07
N THR A 86 1.32 -15.02 2.79
CA THR A 86 0.00 -15.61 2.58
C THR A 86 -0.60 -16.04 3.91
N VAL A 87 -1.79 -15.52 4.21
CA VAL A 87 -2.56 -15.92 5.40
C VAL A 87 -3.20 -17.28 5.15
N LYS A 88 -2.97 -18.24 6.05
CA LYS A 88 -3.56 -19.59 5.99
C LYS A 88 -4.36 -19.84 7.26
N LYS A 89 -5.61 -20.29 7.10
CA LYS A 89 -6.51 -20.58 8.23
C LYS A 89 -6.59 -19.41 9.25
N ASN A 90 -6.69 -18.19 8.75
CA ASN A 90 -6.69 -16.94 9.53
C ASN A 90 -5.43 -16.71 10.38
N CYS A 91 -4.33 -17.37 10.06
CA CYS A 91 -3.06 -17.21 10.77
C CYS A 91 -1.94 -16.79 9.80
N VAL A 92 -1.05 -15.94 10.30
CA VAL A 92 0.23 -15.63 9.67
C VAL A 92 1.30 -16.59 10.17
N ARG A 93 2.30 -16.91 9.36
CA ARG A 93 3.36 -17.84 9.72
C ARG A 93 4.29 -17.26 10.80
N ASN A 94 4.63 -15.99 10.65
CA ASN A 94 5.52 -15.29 11.56
C ASN A 94 4.92 -13.95 12.02
N PRO A 95 4.10 -13.92 13.08
CA PRO A 95 3.52 -12.70 13.59
C PRO A 95 4.55 -11.66 14.06
N ALA A 96 5.71 -12.10 14.55
CA ALA A 96 6.77 -11.20 14.99
C ALA A 96 7.34 -10.39 13.82
N ASP A 97 7.52 -11.01 12.65
CA ASP A 97 8.00 -10.34 11.44
C ASP A 97 6.95 -9.34 10.90
N VAL A 98 5.66 -9.68 11.00
CA VAL A 98 4.57 -8.77 10.62
C VAL A 98 4.52 -7.53 11.50
N LEU A 99 4.84 -7.67 12.79
CA LEU A 99 4.78 -6.59 13.79
C LEU A 99 6.13 -5.90 14.04
N ASP A 100 7.20 -6.35 13.38
CA ASP A 100 8.51 -5.71 13.46
C ASP A 100 8.45 -4.25 13.03
N SER A 101 9.20 -3.37 13.69
CA SER A 101 9.22 -1.93 13.42
C SER A 101 10.09 -1.51 12.23
N THR A 102 10.82 -2.43 11.62
CA THR A 102 11.66 -2.13 10.45
C THR A 102 10.81 -1.69 9.25
N THR A 103 11.14 -0.55 8.66
CA THR A 103 10.43 0.00 7.51
C THR A 103 10.80 -0.74 6.22
N TYR A 104 9.78 -1.17 5.48
CA TYR A 104 9.90 -1.85 4.18
C TYR A 104 9.03 -1.24 3.08
N ARG A 105 8.41 -0.08 3.30
CA ARG A 105 7.56 0.59 2.31
C ARG A 105 8.39 1.24 1.21
N ASN A 106 7.78 1.37 0.03
CA ASN A 106 8.42 2.01 -1.13
C ASN A 106 8.41 3.53 -1.03
N THR A 107 7.39 4.09 -0.37
CA THR A 107 7.26 5.53 -0.23
C THR A 107 8.15 6.07 0.86
N GLN A 108 8.73 7.23 0.62
CA GLN A 108 9.42 8.05 1.62
C GLN A 108 8.51 9.15 2.19
N PHE A 109 7.23 9.17 1.82
CA PHE A 109 6.29 10.22 2.16
C PHE A 109 6.18 10.53 3.66
N PHE A 110 6.41 9.53 4.53
CA PHE A 110 6.37 9.69 5.99
C PHE A 110 7.73 10.04 6.62
N ASP A 111 8.81 9.96 5.85
CA ASP A 111 10.17 10.07 6.38
C ASP A 111 10.68 11.52 6.34
N TYR A 112 9.97 12.41 5.62
CA TYR A 112 10.32 13.82 5.48
C TYR A 112 9.35 14.74 6.22
N ASN A 113 9.91 15.80 6.81
CA ASN A 113 9.13 16.93 7.34
C ASN A 113 8.68 17.85 6.20
N ASP A 114 7.55 18.51 6.36
CA ASP A 114 6.96 19.40 5.34
C ASP A 114 7.90 20.53 4.86
N ASN A 115 8.95 20.86 5.65
CA ASN A 115 9.95 21.86 5.30
C ASN A 115 11.07 21.33 4.37
N GLU A 116 11.21 20.02 4.21
CA GLU A 116 12.24 19.38 3.37
C GLU A 116 11.79 19.21 1.92
N PHE A 117 10.50 19.38 1.63
CA PHE A 117 9.94 19.35 0.26
C PHE A 117 10.40 20.54 -0.63
N LEU A 118 11.17 21.46 -0.09
CA LEU A 118 11.65 22.64 -0.83
C LEU A 118 13.04 22.46 -1.48
N SER A 119 13.63 21.26 -1.40
CA SER A 119 14.89 20.97 -2.09
C SER A 119 14.62 20.52 -3.53
N ASP A 120 15.34 21.07 -4.52
CA ASP A 120 15.22 20.77 -5.95
C ASP A 120 15.49 19.28 -6.30
N ASP A 121 16.06 18.50 -5.38
CA ASP A 121 16.38 17.08 -5.55
C ASP A 121 15.27 16.12 -5.03
N PHE A 122 14.13 16.66 -4.57
CA PHE A 122 13.05 15.83 -4.01
C PHE A 122 12.08 15.38 -5.11
N GLU A 123 12.06 14.06 -5.39
CA GLU A 123 11.05 13.47 -6.26
C GLU A 123 9.76 13.19 -5.48
N GLU A 124 8.70 13.94 -5.79
CA GLU A 124 7.40 13.78 -5.15
C GLU A 124 6.81 12.40 -5.46
N ASP A 125 6.25 11.73 -4.43
CA ASP A 125 5.66 10.40 -4.57
C ASP A 125 4.53 10.41 -5.63
N LYS A 126 4.63 9.51 -6.61
CA LYS A 126 3.72 9.43 -7.77
C LYS A 126 2.23 9.32 -7.43
N TYR A 127 1.90 8.76 -6.25
CA TYR A 127 0.51 8.65 -5.79
C TYR A 127 0.04 9.89 -5.01
N ILE A 128 0.98 10.73 -4.58
CA ILE A 128 0.70 11.96 -3.81
C ILE A 128 0.75 13.18 -4.71
N LYS A 129 1.59 13.16 -5.73
CA LYS A 129 1.85 14.26 -6.65
C LYS A 129 0.58 14.89 -7.20
N ARG A 130 0.54 16.23 -7.20
CA ARG A 130 -0.60 17.03 -7.65
C ARG A 130 -0.24 17.88 -8.86
N LEU A 131 -1.22 18.09 -9.71
CA LEU A 131 -1.17 19.03 -10.82
C LEU A 131 -1.35 20.47 -10.31
N GLN A 132 -1.03 21.46 -11.15
CA GLN A 132 -1.20 22.89 -10.82
C GLN A 132 -2.63 23.29 -10.43
N ASN A 133 -3.63 22.55 -10.92
CA ASN A 133 -5.05 22.76 -10.56
C ASN A 133 -5.45 22.13 -9.21
N GLY A 134 -4.50 21.49 -8.49
CA GLY A 134 -4.73 20.83 -7.22
C GLY A 134 -5.22 19.37 -7.32
N ASP A 135 -5.57 18.89 -8.51
CA ASP A 135 -5.95 17.50 -8.74
C ASP A 135 -4.72 16.58 -8.63
N ARG A 136 -4.93 15.32 -8.24
CA ARG A 136 -3.85 14.32 -8.29
C ARG A 136 -3.47 14.01 -9.73
N GLU A 137 -2.17 13.86 -9.99
CA GLU A 137 -1.67 13.42 -11.30
C GLU A 137 -2.16 12.00 -11.60
N LEU A 138 -2.12 11.09 -10.63
CA LEU A 138 -2.62 9.72 -10.73
C LEU A 138 -3.93 9.56 -9.94
N LYS A 139 -5.07 9.49 -10.64
CA LYS A 139 -6.38 9.25 -10.03
C LYS A 139 -6.68 7.75 -9.97
N ILE A 140 -6.82 7.20 -8.76
CA ILE A 140 -7.15 5.80 -8.54
C ILE A 140 -8.68 5.64 -8.55
N LYS A 141 -9.18 4.72 -9.38
CA LYS A 141 -10.60 4.46 -9.47
C LYS A 141 -11.13 3.81 -8.19
N ARG A 142 -12.24 4.31 -7.70
CA ARG A 142 -12.91 3.74 -6.53
C ARG A 142 -13.43 2.34 -6.83
N ILE A 143 -13.23 1.41 -5.92
CA ILE A 143 -13.85 0.09 -6.00
C ILE A 143 -15.26 0.17 -5.43
N LEU A 144 -16.26 0.08 -6.30
CA LEU A 144 -17.66 -0.01 -5.89
C LEU A 144 -17.96 -1.47 -5.52
N LYS A 145 -18.52 -1.71 -4.34
CA LYS A 145 -19.18 -2.99 -4.07
C LYS A 145 -20.41 -3.07 -4.96
N LYS A 146 -20.46 -4.08 -5.83
CA LYS A 146 -21.71 -4.53 -6.42
C LYS A 146 -22.57 -5.22 -5.38
#